data_21988352687d1e3a38da4dc70ed818fa
#
_entry.id   21988352687d1e3a38da4dc70ed818fa
#
_cell.length_a   1.000
_cell.length_b   1.000
_cell.length_c   1.000
_cell.angle_alpha   90.00
_cell.angle_beta   90.00
_cell.angle_gamma   90.00
#
_symmetry.space_group_name_H-M   'P 1'
#
loop_
_entity.id
_entity.type
_entity.pdbx_description
1 polymer ?
#
loop_
_entity_poly.entity_id
_entity_poly.type
_entity_poly.pdbx_seq_one_letter_code
_entity_poly.pdbx_strand_id
1 'polypeptide(L)'
;MSHQRYDLAVVGAGTAGLEIAKNASKSGYKVCLIEQGYSEGKSYLNKIPLLSGKLLQNDKHCLSFISKKQSGLEDRELPILQGIGFGGSSLINGNVSYLGFEKRFGEVFSFWPKNMFQRVKKQIYDNTSFSYNREYGYSDELTNIFCKTLNNIAVPEVADLDNFIEDGQKFI
;
A
#
# COMPACT_ATOMS: atom_id res chain seq x y z
N MET A 1 25.64 24.10 22.48
CA MET A 1 24.78 23.33 21.57
C MET A 1 23.34 23.50 22.02
N SER A 2 22.47 24.09 21.20
CA SER A 2 21.06 24.24 21.54
C SER A 2 20.39 22.86 21.48
N HIS A 3 19.92 22.34 22.59
CA HIS A 3 19.13 21.10 22.62
C HIS A 3 17.77 21.38 22.00
N GLN A 4 17.52 20.89 20.82
CA GLN A 4 16.20 20.96 20.20
C GLN A 4 15.29 19.93 20.88
N ARG A 5 14.19 20.40 21.45
CA ARG A 5 13.19 19.56 22.11
C ARG A 5 12.06 19.27 21.12
N TYR A 6 11.61 18.04 21.11
CA TYR A 6 10.46 17.57 20.35
C TYR A 6 9.39 17.04 21.30
N ASP A 7 8.12 17.18 20.91
CA ASP A 7 6.99 16.65 21.66
C ASP A 7 6.72 15.18 21.31
N LEU A 8 7.06 14.78 20.09
CA LEU A 8 6.85 13.43 19.58
C LEU A 8 8.03 13.01 18.70
N ALA A 9 8.49 11.79 18.91
CA ALA A 9 9.42 11.11 18.02
C ALA A 9 8.70 9.94 17.31
N VAL A 10 8.69 9.96 15.98
CA VAL A 10 8.14 8.89 15.14
C VAL A 10 9.30 8.15 14.50
N VAL A 11 9.39 6.85 14.74
CA VAL A 11 10.44 5.99 14.17
C VAL A 11 9.86 5.22 12.98
N GLY A 12 10.48 5.44 11.83
CA GLY A 12 10.06 4.91 10.55
C GLY A 12 9.16 5.87 9.75
N ALA A 13 9.61 6.21 8.54
CA ALA A 13 8.87 7.07 7.61
C ALA A 13 8.09 6.24 6.57
N GLY A 14 7.55 5.10 6.95
CA GLY A 14 6.57 4.36 6.16
C GLY A 14 5.22 5.07 6.15
N THR A 15 4.23 4.52 5.45
CA THR A 15 2.90 5.11 5.29
C THR A 15 2.25 5.47 6.62
N ALA A 16 2.30 4.60 7.62
CA ALA A 16 1.74 4.84 8.95
C ALA A 16 2.49 5.95 9.70
N GLY A 17 3.83 5.89 9.73
CA GLY A 17 4.65 6.89 10.42
C GLY A 17 4.51 8.28 9.81
N LEU A 18 4.47 8.38 8.49
CA LEU A 18 4.24 9.64 7.78
C LEU A 18 2.87 10.24 8.11
N GLU A 19 1.81 9.43 8.17
CA GLU A 19 0.46 9.92 8.48
C GLU A 19 0.35 10.37 9.95
N ILE A 20 0.99 9.65 10.88
CA ILE A 20 1.07 10.07 12.30
C ILE A 20 1.84 11.37 12.41
N ALA A 21 3.03 11.48 11.82
CA ALA A 21 3.85 12.67 11.86
C ALA A 21 3.13 13.89 11.27
N LYS A 22 2.47 13.73 10.14
CA LYS A 22 1.67 14.76 9.46
C LYS A 22 0.52 15.26 10.35
N ASN A 23 -0.26 14.35 10.94
CA ASN A 23 -1.41 14.75 11.75
C ASN A 23 -0.99 15.38 13.07
N ALA A 24 0.05 14.87 13.74
CA ALA A 24 0.61 15.46 14.93
C ALA A 24 1.17 16.87 14.66
N SER A 25 1.92 17.03 13.56
CA SER A 25 2.43 18.35 13.16
C SER A 25 1.31 19.35 12.84
N LYS A 26 0.25 18.91 12.15
CA LYS A 26 -0.94 19.75 11.92
C LYS A 26 -1.66 20.16 13.21
N SER A 27 -1.55 19.34 14.24
CA SER A 27 -2.10 19.63 15.58
C SER A 27 -1.17 20.51 16.44
N GLY A 28 -0.06 21.02 15.87
CA GLY A 28 0.84 21.95 16.53
C GLY A 28 2.00 21.31 17.30
N TYR A 29 2.12 20.00 17.33
CA TYR A 29 3.23 19.32 17.98
C TYR A 29 4.53 19.46 17.18
N LYS A 30 5.66 19.61 17.87
CA LYS A 30 7.00 19.48 17.28
C LYS A 30 7.34 18.03 17.13
N VAL A 31 7.35 17.54 15.89
CA VAL A 31 7.58 16.12 15.58
C VAL A 31 8.98 15.91 15.05
N CYS A 32 9.66 14.90 15.59
CA CYS A 32 10.88 14.35 15.05
C CYS A 32 10.54 13.05 14.31
N LEU A 33 10.79 12.99 12.99
CA LEU A 33 10.63 11.78 12.19
C LEU A 33 12.01 11.19 11.92
N ILE A 34 12.21 9.95 12.34
CA ILE A 34 13.48 9.21 12.23
C ILE A 34 13.30 8.10 11.20
N GLU A 35 14.12 8.13 10.16
CA GLU A 35 14.09 7.12 9.09
C GLU A 35 15.52 6.63 8.83
N GLN A 36 15.69 5.31 8.68
CA GLN A 36 16.99 4.71 8.42
C GLN A 36 17.43 4.86 6.96
N GLY A 37 16.47 4.96 6.06
CA GLY A 37 16.71 5.08 4.63
C GLY A 37 16.92 6.52 4.19
N TYR A 38 17.27 6.67 2.93
CA TYR A 38 17.49 7.99 2.35
C TYR A 38 16.17 8.76 2.21
N SER A 39 16.20 10.04 2.61
CA SER A 39 15.16 10.97 2.23
C SER A 39 15.29 11.22 0.75
N GLU A 40 14.25 10.98 0.02
CA GLU A 40 14.04 11.34 -1.36
C GLU A 40 14.39 10.34 -2.43
N GLY A 41 13.53 10.34 -3.30
CA GLY A 41 13.47 10.29 -4.72
C GLY A 41 14.67 10.81 -5.54
N LYS A 42 15.90 10.72 -5.05
CA LYS A 42 17.10 10.91 -5.85
C LYS A 42 17.38 9.71 -6.73
N SER A 43 16.79 8.55 -6.39
CA SER A 43 16.86 7.41 -7.29
C SER A 43 15.82 7.55 -8.39
N TYR A 44 16.25 7.56 -9.63
CA TYR A 44 15.36 7.45 -10.80
C TYR A 44 14.49 6.20 -10.74
N LEU A 45 14.94 5.17 -10.03
CA LEU A 45 14.22 3.92 -9.84
C LEU A 45 12.88 4.11 -9.13
N ASN A 46 12.78 5.10 -8.21
CA ASN A 46 11.54 5.39 -7.48
C ASN A 46 10.53 6.19 -8.33
N LYS A 47 10.98 6.79 -9.45
CA LYS A 47 10.14 7.63 -10.31
C LYS A 47 9.53 6.88 -11.48
N ILE A 48 10.06 5.72 -11.80
CA ILE A 48 9.65 4.93 -12.96
C ILE A 48 9.08 3.60 -12.44
N PRO A 49 7.76 3.40 -12.46
CA PRO A 49 7.12 2.19 -11.91
C PRO A 49 7.69 0.90 -12.49
N LEU A 50 8.02 0.87 -13.77
CA LEU A 50 8.61 -0.28 -14.45
C LEU A 50 9.96 -0.72 -13.84
N LEU A 51 10.67 0.19 -13.17
CA LEU A 51 11.96 -0.10 -12.53
C LEU A 51 11.83 -0.54 -11.07
N SER A 52 10.62 -0.61 -10.52
CA SER A 52 10.37 -1.04 -9.13
C SER A 52 10.97 -2.42 -8.83
N GLY A 53 10.97 -3.33 -9.80
CA GLY A 53 11.61 -4.64 -9.67
C GLY A 53 13.12 -4.57 -9.36
N LYS A 54 13.82 -3.52 -9.77
CA LYS A 54 15.23 -3.30 -9.43
C LYS A 54 15.43 -2.83 -8.00
N LEU A 55 14.42 -2.17 -7.42
CA LEU A 55 14.46 -1.75 -6.01
C LEU A 55 14.40 -2.96 -5.08
N LEU A 56 13.65 -4.00 -5.45
CA LEU A 56 13.52 -5.24 -4.67
C LEU A 56 14.84 -6.00 -4.52
N GLN A 57 15.76 -5.80 -5.47
CA GLN A 57 17.07 -6.46 -5.49
C GLN A 57 18.18 -5.60 -4.85
N ASN A 58 17.84 -4.44 -4.32
CA ASN A 58 18.81 -3.49 -3.80
C ASN A 58 18.66 -3.34 -2.28
N ASP A 59 19.61 -3.87 -1.52
CA ASP A 59 19.62 -3.87 -0.05
C ASP A 59 19.58 -2.46 0.58
N LYS A 60 19.86 -1.41 -0.19
CA LYS A 60 19.71 -0.01 0.25
C LYS A 60 18.26 0.46 0.24
N HIS A 61 17.39 -0.21 -0.51
CA HIS A 61 16.00 0.17 -0.72
C HIS A 61 15.01 -0.88 -0.22
N CYS A 62 15.45 -2.11 -0.04
CA CYS A 62 14.60 -3.22 0.35
C CYS A 62 15.32 -4.17 1.31
N LEU A 63 14.69 -4.45 2.45
CA LEU A 63 15.07 -5.56 3.33
C LEU A 63 14.23 -6.77 2.97
N SER A 64 14.87 -7.93 2.96
CA SER A 64 14.20 -9.21 2.77
C SER A 64 14.36 -10.07 4.04
N PHE A 65 13.24 -10.55 4.55
CA PHE A 65 13.19 -11.48 5.67
C PHE A 65 12.53 -12.77 5.21
N ILE A 66 12.89 -13.89 5.82
CA ILE A 66 12.19 -15.15 5.59
C ILE A 66 11.27 -15.40 6.78
N SER A 67 10.00 -15.67 6.52
CA SER A 67 9.04 -16.01 7.57
C SER A 67 9.40 -17.36 8.20
N LYS A 68 8.86 -17.60 9.41
CA LYS A 68 8.76 -18.98 9.90
C LYS A 68 7.78 -19.77 9.02
N LYS A 69 7.89 -21.10 9.09
CA LYS A 69 6.92 -21.99 8.44
C LYS A 69 5.49 -21.63 8.84
N GLN A 70 4.63 -21.54 7.85
CA GLN A 70 3.22 -21.13 8.01
C GLN A 70 2.34 -22.37 7.82
N SER A 71 1.72 -22.88 8.88
CA SER A 71 0.85 -24.06 8.82
C SER A 71 -0.35 -23.88 7.88
N GLY A 72 -0.89 -22.66 7.77
CA GLY A 72 -1.96 -22.32 6.84
C GLY A 72 -1.53 -22.26 5.37
N LEU A 73 -0.25 -22.42 5.08
CA LEU A 73 0.34 -22.37 3.74
C LEU A 73 1.21 -23.60 3.46
N GLU A 74 0.81 -24.77 3.96
CA GLU A 74 1.51 -26.04 3.77
C GLU A 74 2.98 -25.98 4.27
N ASP A 75 3.18 -25.40 5.44
CA ASP A 75 4.49 -25.22 6.08
C ASP A 75 5.54 -24.47 5.22
N ARG A 76 5.09 -23.69 4.27
CA ARG A 76 6.00 -22.87 3.44
C ARG A 76 6.56 -21.69 4.23
N GLU A 77 7.79 -21.36 3.94
CA GLU A 77 8.46 -20.12 4.32
C GLU A 77 8.30 -19.11 3.19
N LEU A 78 7.93 -17.87 3.53
CA LEU A 78 7.69 -16.83 2.56
C LEU A 78 8.70 -15.69 2.69
N PRO A 79 9.20 -15.13 1.59
CA PRO A 79 9.97 -13.89 1.64
C PRO A 79 9.04 -12.73 2.01
N ILE A 80 9.44 -11.96 3.02
CA ILE A 80 8.77 -10.73 3.45
C ILE A 80 9.67 -9.57 3.06
N LEU A 81 9.20 -8.75 2.14
CA LEU A 81 9.93 -7.61 1.64
C LEU A 81 9.48 -6.33 2.35
N GLN A 82 10.43 -5.53 2.80
CA GLN A 82 10.20 -4.27 3.47
C GLN A 82 10.99 -3.15 2.80
N GLY A 83 10.30 -2.13 2.31
CA GLY A 83 10.93 -0.97 1.72
C GLY A 83 11.63 -0.10 2.76
N ILE A 84 12.79 0.46 2.39
CA ILE A 84 13.61 1.35 3.19
C ILE A 84 13.56 2.74 2.57
N GLY A 85 13.25 3.76 3.37
CA GLY A 85 13.20 5.16 2.94
C GLY A 85 11.86 5.83 3.21
N PHE A 86 11.74 7.10 2.84
CA PHE A 86 10.50 7.86 2.97
C PHE A 86 9.41 7.30 2.06
N GLY A 87 8.36 6.78 2.67
CA GLY A 87 7.31 6.00 2.04
C GLY A 87 7.33 4.51 2.43
N GLY A 88 8.49 4.00 2.91
CA GLY A 88 8.62 2.60 3.30
C GLY A 88 8.25 1.64 2.18
N SER A 89 7.43 0.63 2.47
CA SER A 89 7.04 -0.39 1.49
C SER A 89 6.17 0.14 0.35
N SER A 90 5.62 1.38 0.44
CA SER A 90 4.94 1.98 -0.71
C SER A 90 5.88 2.32 -1.87
N LEU A 91 7.20 2.35 -1.63
CA LEU A 91 8.20 2.53 -2.68
C LEU A 91 8.38 1.29 -3.56
N ILE A 92 7.98 0.13 -3.07
CA ILE A 92 8.25 -1.18 -3.70
C ILE A 92 6.98 -2.00 -3.96
N ASN A 93 5.79 -1.43 -3.76
CA ASN A 93 4.51 -2.16 -3.79
C ASN A 93 3.92 -2.39 -5.19
N GLY A 94 4.62 -2.03 -6.26
CA GLY A 94 4.12 -2.18 -7.62
C GLY A 94 2.94 -1.26 -7.98
N ASN A 95 2.67 -0.22 -7.18
CA ASN A 95 1.57 0.74 -7.35
C ASN A 95 0.15 0.14 -7.27
N VAL A 96 0.00 -1.05 -6.69
CA VAL A 96 -1.31 -1.62 -6.40
C VAL A 96 -1.82 -1.06 -5.07
N SER A 97 -3.01 -0.48 -5.09
CA SER A 97 -3.71 0.02 -3.90
C SER A 97 -4.96 -0.80 -3.66
N TYR A 98 -5.06 -1.36 -2.47
CA TYR A 98 -6.18 -2.16 -2.03
C TYR A 98 -6.57 -1.79 -0.60
N LEU A 99 -7.82 -1.37 -0.40
CA LEU A 99 -8.28 -0.92 0.92
C LEU A 99 -8.71 -2.04 1.86
N GLY A 100 -8.85 -3.25 1.35
CA GLY A 100 -9.27 -4.41 2.12
C GLY A 100 -10.78 -4.48 2.34
N PHE A 101 -11.22 -5.58 2.94
CA PHE A 101 -12.63 -5.84 3.21
C PHE A 101 -13.04 -5.33 4.59
N GLU A 102 -14.16 -4.63 4.65
CA GLU A 102 -14.76 -4.17 5.90
C GLU A 102 -15.03 -5.33 6.85
N LYS A 103 -15.58 -6.43 6.34
CA LYS A 103 -15.87 -7.63 7.14
C LYS A 103 -14.62 -8.22 7.78
N ARG A 104 -13.56 -8.45 6.99
CA ARG A 104 -12.29 -8.99 7.50
C ARG A 104 -11.57 -8.01 8.41
N PHE A 105 -11.68 -6.71 8.11
CA PHE A 105 -11.13 -5.68 8.95
C PHE A 105 -11.80 -5.68 10.33
N GLY A 106 -13.12 -5.83 10.39
CA GLY A 106 -13.87 -5.97 11.64
C GLY A 106 -13.52 -7.22 12.43
N GLU A 107 -13.23 -8.33 11.76
CA GLU A 107 -12.79 -9.58 12.41
C GLU A 107 -11.39 -9.44 13.05
N VAL A 108 -10.43 -8.86 12.33
CA VAL A 108 -9.03 -8.69 12.78
C VAL A 108 -8.92 -7.58 13.82
N PHE A 109 -9.63 -6.48 13.64
CA PHE A 109 -9.60 -5.30 14.49
C PHE A 109 -10.91 -5.12 15.27
N SER A 110 -11.42 -6.21 15.84
CA SER A 110 -12.67 -6.22 16.62
C SER A 110 -12.73 -5.24 17.80
N PHE A 111 -11.55 -4.79 18.28
CA PHE A 111 -11.39 -3.76 19.29
C PHE A 111 -11.52 -2.32 18.77
N TRP A 112 -11.60 -2.12 17.46
CA TRP A 112 -11.81 -0.79 16.87
C TRP A 112 -13.29 -0.40 16.86
N PRO A 113 -13.62 0.90 16.94
CA PRO A 113 -14.99 1.35 16.77
C PRO A 113 -15.58 0.87 15.45
N LYS A 114 -16.82 0.38 15.48
CA LYS A 114 -17.50 -0.23 14.31
C LYS A 114 -17.48 0.63 13.04
N ASN A 115 -17.45 1.96 13.20
CA ASN A 115 -17.43 2.90 12.07
C ASN A 115 -16.03 3.36 11.67
N MET A 116 -15.00 2.81 12.31
CA MET A 116 -13.61 3.27 12.07
C MET A 116 -13.17 3.03 10.64
N PHE A 117 -13.46 1.85 10.11
CA PHE A 117 -13.10 1.50 8.74
C PHE A 117 -13.72 2.48 7.73
N GLN A 118 -15.02 2.74 7.84
CA GLN A 118 -15.73 3.66 6.94
C GLN A 118 -15.21 5.10 7.07
N ARG A 119 -14.89 5.54 8.27
CA ARG A 119 -14.28 6.86 8.50
C ARG A 119 -12.92 6.98 7.83
N VAL A 120 -12.07 5.98 8.00
CA VAL A 120 -10.73 5.96 7.39
C VAL A 120 -10.83 5.85 5.87
N LYS A 121 -11.70 4.98 5.36
CA LYS A 121 -11.97 4.83 3.93
C LYS A 121 -12.37 6.19 3.33
N LYS A 122 -13.33 6.88 3.94
CA LYS A 122 -13.75 8.21 3.50
C LYS A 122 -12.60 9.23 3.54
N GLN A 123 -11.83 9.27 4.63
CA GLN A 123 -10.69 10.19 4.72
C GLN A 123 -9.63 9.94 3.65
N ILE A 124 -9.37 8.69 3.29
CA ILE A 124 -8.47 8.35 2.20
C ILE A 124 -9.00 8.90 0.88
N TYR A 125 -10.28 8.67 0.55
CA TYR A 125 -10.88 9.19 -0.66
C TYR A 125 -10.93 10.72 -0.73
N ASP A 126 -11.26 11.38 0.39
CA ASP A 126 -11.38 12.84 0.44
C ASP A 126 -10.01 13.55 0.37
N ASN A 127 -8.95 12.92 0.87
CA ASN A 127 -7.62 13.54 1.00
C ASN A 127 -6.63 13.12 -0.10
N THR A 128 -6.94 12.09 -0.84
CA THR A 128 -6.11 11.67 -1.95
C THR A 128 -6.70 12.24 -3.24
N SER A 129 -5.86 12.83 -4.07
CA SER A 129 -6.15 13.04 -5.49
C SER A 129 -6.22 11.70 -6.25
N PHE A 130 -6.55 10.63 -5.58
CA PHE A 130 -7.03 9.41 -6.18
C PHE A 130 -8.41 9.71 -6.76
N SER A 131 -8.43 10.34 -7.92
CA SER A 131 -9.51 10.11 -8.81
C SER A 131 -9.46 8.62 -9.14
N TYR A 132 -10.33 7.85 -8.53
CA TYR A 132 -10.77 6.59 -9.09
C TYR A 132 -11.40 6.99 -10.43
N ASN A 133 -10.58 7.21 -11.43
CA ASN A 133 -11.04 7.34 -12.78
C ASN A 133 -11.45 5.93 -13.19
N ARG A 134 -12.71 5.59 -12.94
CA ARG A 134 -13.41 4.46 -13.57
C ARG A 134 -13.32 4.52 -15.11
N GLU A 135 -12.81 5.64 -15.64
CA GLU A 135 -12.62 5.92 -17.06
C GLU A 135 -11.22 5.57 -17.59
N TYR A 136 -10.31 5.05 -16.80
CA TYR A 136 -9.13 4.38 -17.34
C TYR A 136 -9.49 2.98 -17.86
N GLY A 137 -10.47 2.92 -18.73
CA GLY A 137 -10.44 1.92 -19.77
C GLY A 137 -9.19 2.23 -20.59
N TYR A 138 -8.16 1.44 -20.46
CA TYR A 138 -7.09 1.44 -21.46
C TYR A 138 -7.79 1.18 -22.80
N SER A 139 -7.96 2.23 -23.58
CA SER A 139 -8.67 2.15 -24.88
C SER A 139 -7.70 1.77 -26.00
N ASP A 140 -6.57 1.13 -25.68
CA ASP A 140 -5.73 0.58 -26.73
C ASP A 140 -6.38 -0.68 -27.36
N GLU A 141 -6.13 -0.86 -28.64
CA GLU A 141 -6.72 -1.94 -29.43
C GLU A 141 -6.39 -3.33 -28.83
N LEU A 142 -5.19 -3.51 -28.32
CA LEU A 142 -4.75 -4.77 -27.73
C LEU A 142 -5.52 -5.12 -26.45
N THR A 143 -5.71 -4.17 -25.56
CA THR A 143 -6.51 -4.34 -24.34
C THR A 143 -7.96 -4.65 -24.67
N ASN A 144 -8.54 -3.97 -25.66
CA ASN A 144 -9.90 -4.25 -26.10
C ASN A 144 -10.06 -5.67 -26.70
N ILE A 145 -9.07 -6.14 -27.48
CA ILE A 145 -9.07 -7.51 -28.00
C ILE A 145 -8.95 -8.50 -26.86
N PHE A 146 -8.05 -8.25 -25.90
CA PHE A 146 -7.86 -9.10 -24.74
C PHE A 146 -9.12 -9.23 -23.90
N CYS A 147 -9.75 -8.12 -23.54
CA CYS A 147 -11.01 -8.10 -22.78
C CYS A 147 -12.15 -8.83 -23.52
N LYS A 148 -12.31 -8.59 -24.82
CA LYS A 148 -13.29 -9.32 -25.63
C LYS A 148 -13.03 -10.84 -25.65
N THR A 149 -11.76 -11.24 -25.71
CA THR A 149 -11.39 -12.66 -25.71
C THR A 149 -11.73 -13.30 -24.37
N LEU A 150 -11.41 -12.62 -23.24
CA LEU A 150 -11.74 -13.10 -21.91
C LEU A 150 -13.27 -13.21 -21.70
N ASN A 151 -14.05 -12.25 -22.16
CA ASN A 151 -15.51 -12.31 -22.10
C ASN A 151 -16.07 -13.50 -22.89
N ASN A 152 -15.46 -13.86 -24.02
CA ASN A 152 -15.87 -15.02 -24.83
C ASN A 152 -15.64 -16.37 -24.12
N ILE A 153 -14.69 -16.43 -23.16
CA ILE A 153 -14.43 -17.63 -22.36
C ILE A 153 -15.04 -17.53 -20.95
N ALA A 154 -16.02 -16.65 -20.79
CA ALA A 154 -16.77 -16.45 -19.53
C ALA A 154 -15.92 -16.02 -18.33
N VAL A 155 -14.80 -15.34 -18.55
CA VAL A 155 -14.08 -14.64 -17.48
C VAL A 155 -14.81 -13.33 -17.24
N PRO A 156 -15.35 -13.09 -16.05
CA PRO A 156 -16.12 -11.88 -15.76
C PRO A 156 -15.23 -10.64 -15.78
N GLU A 157 -15.71 -9.57 -16.38
CA GLU A 157 -15.07 -8.26 -16.25
C GLU A 157 -15.34 -7.71 -14.85
N VAL A 158 -14.27 -7.37 -14.12
CA VAL A 158 -14.37 -6.83 -12.77
C VAL A 158 -14.14 -5.33 -12.83
N ALA A 159 -15.20 -4.58 -12.65
CA ALA A 159 -15.14 -3.12 -12.62
C ALA A 159 -14.47 -2.56 -11.35
N ASP A 160 -14.51 -3.31 -10.27
CA ASP A 160 -13.99 -2.91 -8.96
C ASP A 160 -13.49 -4.15 -8.22
N LEU A 161 -12.20 -4.17 -7.95
CA LEU A 161 -11.55 -5.29 -7.27
C LEU A 161 -12.10 -5.50 -5.85
N ASP A 162 -12.48 -4.43 -5.17
CA ASP A 162 -13.05 -4.50 -3.82
C ASP A 162 -14.39 -5.25 -3.83
N ASN A 163 -15.28 -4.95 -4.78
CA ASN A 163 -16.58 -5.62 -4.93
C ASN A 163 -16.41 -7.08 -5.39
N PHE A 164 -15.47 -7.34 -6.30
CA PHE A 164 -15.24 -8.67 -6.84
C PHE A 164 -14.84 -9.69 -5.76
N ILE A 165 -13.98 -9.26 -4.83
CA ILE A 165 -13.51 -10.14 -3.78
C ILE A 165 -14.56 -10.29 -2.66
N GLU A 166 -15.40 -9.27 -2.41
CA GLU A 166 -16.53 -9.37 -1.46
C GLU A 166 -17.57 -10.41 -1.87
N ASP A 167 -17.82 -10.57 -3.16
CA ASP A 167 -18.78 -11.55 -3.70
C ASP A 167 -18.27 -13.00 -3.63
N GLY A 168 -17.06 -13.23 -3.12
CA GLY A 168 -16.53 -14.58 -2.87
C GLY A 168 -16.19 -15.37 -4.14
N GLN A 169 -16.07 -14.72 -5.28
CA GLN A 169 -15.60 -15.36 -6.50
C GLN A 169 -14.12 -15.69 -6.35
N LYS A 170 -13.79 -16.96 -6.53
CA LYS A 170 -12.40 -17.43 -6.44
C LYS A 170 -11.66 -17.04 -7.72
N PHE A 171 -10.49 -16.43 -7.59
CA PHE A 171 -9.53 -16.43 -8.68
C PHE A 171 -9.15 -17.89 -8.98
N ILE A 172 -9.33 -18.29 -10.20
CA ILE A 172 -8.82 -19.55 -10.73
C ILE A 172 -7.40 -19.31 -11.22
#